data_1547a9962651faac04a1c7a8235440a8
#
_entry.id   1547a9962651faac04a1c7a8235440a8
#
_cell.length_a   1.000
_cell.length_b   1.000
_cell.length_c   1.000
_cell.angle_alpha   90.00
_cell.angle_beta   90.00
_cell.angle_gamma   90.00
#
_symmetry.space_group_name_H-M   'P 1'
#
loop_
_entity.id
_entity.type
_entity.pdbx_description
1 polymer ?
#
loop_
_entity_poly.entity_id
_entity_poly.type
_entity_poly.pdbx_seq_one_letter_code
_entity_poly.pdbx_strand_id
1 'polypeptide(L)'
;PVAAALFLAASPATAQAPDKEWRLTWSDEFGGDKIDRAKWDHDIGNGFYSYDANQWISGWGNGELQYYVREQANSFVKDGALHVRAVKESLHGCGYTSAKLRTRKRDGTPLFAQRYGKFEFRAKLPTGRGIWPALWMLPQEEKHGAWPLSGEIDVMEARGQEPGKVLGTLHYGAKWPGNTHASREFVFPKGQSIAEFHVYAMEWEPGEIRWSVDGKEYAKQSFWWSAGTAHGGKRPAREVEMAAWPAPFDESFHLVINVAVGGKFLGNPDATTRFPVEMLVDYVRVYEKIGGYGQAKPRGTGELPFSKR
;
A
#
# COMPACT_ATOMS: atom_id res chain seq x y z
N PRO A 1 -34.00 -25.21 -25.99
CA PRO A 1 -32.86 -24.41 -26.36
C PRO A 1 -31.87 -24.39 -25.20
N VAL A 2 -30.71 -25.00 -25.46
CA VAL A 2 -29.60 -25.07 -24.51
C VAL A 2 -28.82 -23.77 -24.68
N ALA A 3 -28.75 -22.97 -23.65
CA ALA A 3 -27.90 -21.75 -23.64
C ALA A 3 -26.44 -22.18 -23.46
N ALA A 4 -25.64 -21.97 -24.47
CA ALA A 4 -24.19 -22.15 -24.40
C ALA A 4 -23.57 -21.00 -23.60
N ALA A 5 -22.99 -21.30 -22.46
CA ALA A 5 -22.17 -20.33 -21.71
C ALA A 5 -20.83 -20.18 -22.44
N LEU A 6 -20.57 -19.00 -22.97
CA LEU A 6 -19.25 -18.63 -23.47
C LEU A 6 -18.32 -18.44 -22.26
N PHE A 7 -17.42 -19.39 -22.06
CA PHE A 7 -16.25 -19.18 -21.21
C PHE A 7 -15.26 -18.27 -21.97
N LEU A 8 -15.17 -17.02 -21.58
CA LEU A 8 -14.06 -16.16 -21.96
C LEU A 8 -12.80 -16.65 -21.22
N ALA A 9 -11.98 -17.40 -21.91
CA ALA A 9 -10.64 -17.75 -21.43
C ALA A 9 -9.83 -16.46 -21.24
N ALA A 10 -9.32 -16.25 -20.05
CA ALA A 10 -8.34 -15.19 -19.80
C ALA A 10 -7.13 -15.45 -20.69
N SER A 11 -6.80 -14.49 -21.57
CA SER A 11 -5.58 -14.57 -22.39
C SER A 11 -4.38 -14.66 -21.46
N PRO A 12 -3.45 -15.61 -21.70
CA PRO A 12 -2.22 -15.69 -20.93
C PRO A 12 -1.47 -14.37 -21.09
N ALA A 13 -1.00 -13.81 -19.97
CA ALA A 13 -0.17 -12.63 -19.97
C ALA A 13 1.03 -12.89 -20.91
N THR A 14 1.11 -12.17 -22.01
CA THR A 14 2.25 -12.23 -22.92
C THR A 14 3.51 -11.94 -22.11
N ALA A 15 4.48 -12.85 -22.15
CA ALA A 15 5.79 -12.66 -21.53
C ALA A 15 6.38 -11.35 -22.06
N GLN A 16 6.45 -10.35 -21.21
CA GLN A 16 7.04 -9.06 -21.53
C GLN A 16 8.52 -9.28 -21.80
N ALA A 17 9.05 -8.68 -22.88
CA ALA A 17 10.48 -8.75 -23.19
C ALA A 17 11.29 -8.34 -21.94
N PRO A 18 12.45 -8.98 -21.68
CA PRO A 18 13.23 -8.68 -20.49
C PRO A 18 13.54 -7.19 -20.44
N ASP A 19 13.15 -6.56 -19.37
CA ASP A 19 13.43 -5.15 -19.10
C ASP A 19 14.95 -5.00 -18.98
N LYS A 20 15.55 -4.11 -19.78
CA LYS A 20 17.00 -3.91 -19.79
C LYS A 20 17.49 -3.14 -18.55
N GLU A 21 16.59 -2.55 -17.79
CA GLU A 21 16.88 -1.74 -16.62
C GLU A 21 16.61 -2.49 -15.30
N TRP A 22 15.69 -3.45 -15.30
CA TRP A 22 15.15 -4.08 -14.11
C TRP A 22 15.32 -5.60 -14.10
N ARG A 23 15.78 -6.15 -12.99
CA ARG A 23 15.87 -7.59 -12.71
C ARG A 23 14.86 -8.00 -11.66
N LEU A 24 14.01 -8.99 -11.95
CA LEU A 24 13.06 -9.55 -10.98
C LEU A 24 13.81 -10.15 -9.78
N THR A 25 13.45 -9.72 -8.58
CA THR A 25 14.04 -10.20 -7.30
C THR A 25 13.05 -11.02 -6.49
N TRP A 26 11.76 -10.70 -6.59
CA TRP A 26 10.71 -11.41 -5.88
C TRP A 26 9.39 -11.27 -6.64
N SER A 27 8.57 -12.31 -6.59
CA SER A 27 7.20 -12.23 -7.10
C SER A 27 6.26 -13.20 -6.39
N ASP A 28 4.97 -12.92 -6.51
CA ASP A 28 3.90 -13.88 -6.33
C ASP A 28 2.90 -13.71 -7.48
N GLU A 29 2.75 -14.78 -8.26
CA GLU A 29 1.85 -14.86 -9.42
C GLU A 29 0.52 -15.52 -9.03
N PHE A 30 0.33 -15.85 -7.76
CA PHE A 30 -0.86 -16.51 -7.20
C PHE A 30 -1.37 -17.70 -8.02
N GLY A 31 -0.44 -18.42 -8.69
CA GLY A 31 -0.76 -19.57 -9.56
C GLY A 31 -1.09 -20.85 -8.82
N GLY A 32 -1.09 -20.86 -7.48
CA GLY A 32 -1.45 -22.00 -6.64
C GLY A 32 -2.95 -22.04 -6.32
N ASP A 33 -3.29 -22.86 -5.31
CA ASP A 33 -4.65 -23.03 -4.78
C ASP A 33 -4.85 -22.38 -3.40
N LYS A 34 -3.80 -21.80 -2.83
CA LYS A 34 -3.77 -21.18 -1.49
C LYS A 34 -2.70 -20.11 -1.39
N ILE A 35 -2.88 -19.22 -0.41
CA ILE A 35 -1.90 -18.18 -0.06
C ILE A 35 -0.61 -18.84 0.45
N ASP A 36 0.52 -18.50 -0.17
CA ASP A 36 1.84 -18.98 0.23
C ASP A 36 2.27 -18.33 1.55
N ARG A 37 2.33 -19.13 2.63
CA ARG A 37 2.73 -18.66 3.97
C ARG A 37 4.22 -18.37 4.10
N ALA A 38 5.04 -18.76 3.14
CA ALA A 38 6.43 -18.33 3.06
C ALA A 38 6.58 -16.90 2.53
N LYS A 39 5.53 -16.36 1.88
CA LYS A 39 5.50 -15.01 1.31
C LYS A 39 4.59 -14.05 2.10
N TRP A 40 3.48 -14.53 2.66
CA TRP A 40 2.44 -13.70 3.25
C TRP A 40 2.00 -14.16 4.64
N ASP A 41 1.81 -13.19 5.53
CA ASP A 41 1.10 -13.36 6.80
C ASP A 41 -0.05 -12.35 6.86
N HIS A 42 -0.91 -12.46 7.89
CA HIS A 42 -2.07 -11.61 8.07
C HIS A 42 -1.94 -10.74 9.32
N ASP A 43 -2.35 -9.49 9.22
CA ASP A 43 -2.76 -8.73 10.40
C ASP A 43 -4.15 -9.19 10.85
N ILE A 44 -4.33 -9.33 12.16
CA ILE A 44 -5.59 -9.77 12.77
C ILE A 44 -6.01 -8.71 13.79
N GLY A 45 -7.27 -8.31 13.72
CA GLY A 45 -7.82 -7.36 14.68
C GLY A 45 -8.44 -6.13 14.03
N ASN A 46 -8.87 -5.21 14.88
CA ASN A 46 -9.45 -3.93 14.47
C ASN A 46 -8.54 -2.74 14.77
N GLY A 47 -7.25 -2.97 15.02
CA GLY A 47 -6.33 -1.91 15.39
C GLY A 47 -4.96 -2.42 15.81
N PHE A 48 -4.20 -1.58 16.47
CA PHE A 48 -2.85 -1.87 16.95
C PHE A 48 -2.59 -1.23 18.32
N TYR A 49 -1.59 -1.77 19.04
CA TYR A 49 -1.13 -1.16 20.28
C TYR A 49 -0.07 -0.09 19.98
N SER A 50 -0.32 1.13 20.40
CA SER A 50 0.65 2.22 20.34
C SER A 50 1.48 2.24 21.61
N TYR A 51 2.74 1.85 21.54
CA TYR A 51 3.67 1.92 22.67
C TYR A 51 3.94 3.37 23.09
N ASP A 52 3.94 4.29 22.16
CA ASP A 52 4.12 5.71 22.42
C ASP A 52 2.98 6.34 23.22
N ALA A 53 1.75 5.96 22.89
CA ALA A 53 0.57 6.43 23.58
C ALA A 53 0.15 5.49 24.75
N ASN A 54 0.84 4.35 24.90
CA ASN A 54 0.56 3.27 25.86
C ASN A 54 -0.93 2.85 25.86
N GLN A 55 -1.50 2.66 24.65
CA GLN A 55 -2.92 2.32 24.50
C GLN A 55 -3.21 1.56 23.18
N TRP A 56 -4.35 0.85 23.18
CA TRP A 56 -4.90 0.27 21.97
C TRP A 56 -5.53 1.36 21.09
N ILE A 57 -5.15 1.39 19.81
CA ILE A 57 -5.71 2.29 18.81
C ILE A 57 -6.66 1.48 17.92
N SER A 58 -7.96 1.64 18.13
CA SER A 58 -9.00 0.98 17.34
C SER A 58 -9.20 1.63 15.97
N GLY A 59 -9.85 0.90 15.04
CA GLY A 59 -10.11 1.37 13.68
C GLY A 59 -8.82 1.74 12.94
N TRP A 60 -7.70 1.09 13.28
CA TRP A 60 -6.37 1.29 12.70
C TRP A 60 -5.92 2.77 12.70
N GLY A 61 -6.44 3.58 13.65
CA GLY A 61 -6.18 5.02 13.74
C GLY A 61 -7.02 5.88 12.78
N ASN A 62 -7.65 5.28 11.80
CA ASN A 62 -8.42 5.94 10.73
C ASN A 62 -9.95 5.92 10.97
N GLY A 63 -10.41 5.21 12.02
CA GLY A 63 -11.84 4.99 12.26
C GLY A 63 -12.44 3.94 11.32
N GLU A 64 -11.63 2.99 10.86
CA GLU A 64 -12.05 1.86 10.03
C GLU A 64 -13.00 0.94 10.80
N LEU A 65 -13.91 0.29 10.08
CA LEU A 65 -15.05 -0.44 10.66
C LEU A 65 -14.90 -1.96 10.65
N GLN A 66 -13.92 -2.51 9.91
CA GLN A 66 -13.70 -3.95 9.79
C GLN A 66 -12.82 -4.50 10.91
N TYR A 67 -13.01 -5.78 11.18
CA TYR A 67 -12.06 -6.64 11.85
C TYR A 67 -11.29 -7.44 10.80
N TYR A 68 -9.96 -7.35 10.75
CA TYR A 68 -9.16 -8.17 9.84
C TYR A 68 -8.99 -9.58 10.39
N VAL A 69 -9.16 -10.55 9.49
CA VAL A 69 -9.08 -11.99 9.77
C VAL A 69 -8.22 -12.70 8.74
N ARG A 70 -7.90 -13.97 9.00
CA ARG A 70 -7.21 -14.86 8.04
C ARG A 70 -8.12 -15.93 7.45
N GLU A 71 -9.41 -15.75 7.60
CA GLU A 71 -10.40 -16.73 7.16
C GLU A 71 -10.45 -16.82 5.63
N GLN A 72 -10.69 -18.04 5.11
CA GLN A 72 -10.78 -18.27 3.67
C GLN A 72 -11.97 -17.51 3.03
N ALA A 73 -12.96 -17.12 3.82
CA ALA A 73 -14.03 -16.26 3.35
C ALA A 73 -13.54 -14.86 2.96
N ASN A 74 -12.43 -14.38 3.56
CA ASN A 74 -11.90 -13.02 3.39
C ASN A 74 -10.62 -12.96 2.56
N SER A 75 -9.83 -14.05 2.51
CA SER A 75 -8.65 -14.09 1.64
C SER A 75 -8.34 -15.50 1.16
N PHE A 76 -8.17 -15.67 -0.14
CA PHE A 76 -7.89 -16.95 -0.78
C PHE A 76 -7.27 -16.75 -2.16
N VAL A 77 -6.66 -17.81 -2.69
CA VAL A 77 -6.20 -17.84 -4.09
C VAL A 77 -7.18 -18.68 -4.89
N LYS A 78 -7.60 -18.16 -6.02
CA LYS A 78 -8.49 -18.81 -6.95
C LYS A 78 -8.33 -18.22 -8.36
N ASP A 79 -8.44 -19.06 -9.38
CA ASP A 79 -8.39 -18.68 -10.80
C ASP A 79 -7.15 -17.83 -11.15
N GLY A 80 -5.99 -18.12 -10.50
CA GLY A 80 -4.72 -17.43 -10.72
C GLY A 80 -4.65 -16.03 -10.10
N ALA A 81 -5.47 -15.72 -9.11
CA ALA A 81 -5.44 -14.44 -8.41
C ALA A 81 -5.59 -14.58 -6.90
N LEU A 82 -5.00 -13.67 -6.14
CA LEU A 82 -5.33 -13.44 -4.74
C LEU A 82 -6.63 -12.65 -4.67
N HIS A 83 -7.58 -13.17 -3.91
CA HIS A 83 -8.83 -12.52 -3.57
C HIS A 83 -8.74 -11.92 -2.16
N VAL A 84 -8.99 -10.63 -2.01
CA VAL A 84 -9.10 -9.94 -0.71
C VAL A 84 -10.50 -9.38 -0.61
N ARG A 85 -11.29 -9.96 0.31
CA ARG A 85 -12.74 -9.77 0.37
C ARG A 85 -13.15 -9.11 1.68
N ALA A 86 -13.94 -8.03 1.58
CA ALA A 86 -14.65 -7.47 2.71
C ALA A 86 -16.10 -7.99 2.72
N VAL A 87 -16.54 -8.42 3.90
CA VAL A 87 -17.87 -9.03 4.16
C VAL A 87 -18.60 -8.20 5.20
N LYS A 88 -19.91 -8.02 5.02
CA LYS A 88 -20.77 -7.41 6.03
C LYS A 88 -21.23 -8.50 7.00
N GLU A 89 -20.52 -8.62 8.09
CA GLU A 89 -20.81 -9.54 9.19
C GLU A 89 -20.25 -9.02 10.50
N SER A 90 -20.89 -9.38 11.61
CA SER A 90 -20.47 -8.91 12.94
C SER A 90 -19.41 -9.82 13.53
N LEU A 91 -18.26 -9.26 13.91
CA LEU A 91 -17.18 -9.95 14.59
C LEU A 91 -16.49 -9.02 15.59
N HIS A 92 -16.38 -9.44 16.86
CA HIS A 92 -15.67 -8.69 17.92
C HIS A 92 -16.07 -7.20 18.02
N GLY A 93 -17.37 -6.89 17.85
CA GLY A 93 -17.88 -5.53 17.89
C GLY A 93 -17.72 -4.71 16.61
N CYS A 94 -17.09 -5.26 15.57
CA CYS A 94 -17.02 -4.66 14.24
C CYS A 94 -18.21 -5.15 13.40
N GLY A 95 -18.69 -4.30 12.47
CA GLY A 95 -19.79 -4.65 11.55
C GLY A 95 -19.36 -5.28 10.23
N TYR A 96 -18.07 -5.44 10.03
CA TYR A 96 -17.46 -5.99 8.82
C TYR A 96 -16.25 -6.82 9.17
N THR A 97 -15.97 -7.83 8.34
CA THR A 97 -14.68 -8.52 8.31
C THR A 97 -13.97 -8.24 6.99
N SER A 98 -12.65 -8.33 6.98
CA SER A 98 -11.84 -8.19 5.78
C SER A 98 -10.48 -8.89 5.99
N ALA A 99 -9.58 -8.78 5.01
CA ALA A 99 -8.22 -9.27 5.15
C ALA A 99 -7.19 -8.18 4.89
N LYS A 100 -6.07 -8.27 5.63
CA LYS A 100 -4.87 -7.47 5.46
C LYS A 100 -3.67 -8.40 5.46
N LEU A 101 -3.06 -8.55 4.30
CA LEU A 101 -1.89 -9.39 4.09
C LEU A 101 -0.63 -8.54 4.08
N ARG A 102 0.48 -9.10 4.56
CA ARG A 102 1.79 -8.43 4.53
C ARG A 102 2.92 -9.43 4.36
N THR A 103 4.04 -8.98 3.80
CA THR A 103 5.26 -9.78 3.67
C THR A 103 6.15 -9.71 4.92
N ARG A 104 5.52 -9.66 6.10
CA ARG A 104 6.15 -9.62 7.42
C ARG A 104 5.28 -10.37 8.42
N LYS A 105 5.87 -11.26 9.22
CA LYS A 105 5.13 -11.99 10.26
C LYS A 105 4.71 -11.06 11.39
N ARG A 106 3.73 -11.50 12.17
CA ARG A 106 3.24 -10.73 13.34
C ARG A 106 4.32 -10.53 14.41
N ASP A 107 5.28 -11.44 14.51
CA ASP A 107 6.44 -11.33 15.41
C ASP A 107 7.55 -10.40 14.90
N GLY A 108 7.35 -9.79 13.73
CA GLY A 108 8.32 -8.90 13.10
C GLY A 108 9.26 -9.58 12.10
N THR A 109 9.29 -10.92 12.03
CA THR A 109 10.15 -11.65 11.08
C THR A 109 9.83 -11.25 9.64
N PRO A 110 10.80 -10.81 8.82
CA PRO A 110 10.57 -10.54 7.41
C PRO A 110 10.29 -11.83 6.64
N LEU A 111 9.27 -11.82 5.78
CA LEU A 111 9.07 -12.79 4.73
C LEU A 111 9.65 -12.26 3.42
N PHE A 112 9.47 -10.97 3.18
CA PHE A 112 10.14 -10.21 2.13
C PHE A 112 10.15 -8.72 2.50
N ALA A 113 11.27 -8.07 2.29
CA ALA A 113 11.40 -6.61 2.33
C ALA A 113 12.52 -6.18 1.39
N GLN A 114 12.39 -5.05 0.75
CA GLN A 114 13.41 -4.52 -0.16
C GLN A 114 13.53 -3.00 0.00
N ARG A 115 14.75 -2.51 -0.11
CA ARG A 115 15.06 -1.09 -0.21
C ARG A 115 15.35 -0.77 -1.66
N TYR A 116 14.65 0.22 -2.19
CA TYR A 116 14.69 0.65 -3.59
C TYR A 116 14.25 -0.44 -4.56
N GLY A 117 13.86 -0.04 -5.73
CA GLY A 117 13.40 -0.96 -6.77
C GLY A 117 12.17 -0.47 -7.50
N LYS A 118 11.67 -1.35 -8.35
CA LYS A 118 10.36 -1.20 -8.99
C LYS A 118 9.42 -2.21 -8.37
N PHE A 119 8.26 -1.73 -7.93
CA PHE A 119 7.22 -2.53 -7.27
C PHE A 119 5.97 -2.47 -8.13
N GLU A 120 5.49 -3.61 -8.59
CA GLU A 120 4.32 -3.73 -9.47
C GLU A 120 3.26 -4.60 -8.84
N PHE A 121 2.03 -4.12 -8.88
CA PHE A 121 0.82 -4.84 -8.49
C PHE A 121 -0.17 -4.80 -9.65
N ARG A 122 -0.52 -5.94 -10.21
CA ARG A 122 -1.63 -6.00 -11.18
C ARG A 122 -2.89 -6.36 -10.43
N ALA A 123 -3.82 -5.43 -10.35
CA ALA A 123 -5.01 -5.60 -9.53
C ALA A 123 -6.26 -5.00 -10.17
N LYS A 124 -7.41 -5.59 -9.81
CA LYS A 124 -8.75 -5.08 -10.04
C LYS A 124 -9.36 -4.75 -8.69
N LEU A 125 -9.82 -3.52 -8.53
CA LEU A 125 -10.23 -3.02 -7.22
C LEU A 125 -11.75 -2.98 -7.07
N PRO A 126 -12.28 -3.18 -5.84
CA PRO A 126 -13.68 -3.03 -5.55
C PRO A 126 -14.14 -1.56 -5.62
N THR A 127 -15.38 -1.39 -6.00
CA THR A 127 -16.07 -0.09 -6.00
C THR A 127 -17.17 -0.07 -4.94
N GLY A 128 -17.64 1.12 -4.59
CA GLY A 128 -18.73 1.35 -3.66
C GLY A 128 -18.34 2.31 -2.54
N ARG A 129 -19.34 2.99 -2.00
CA ARG A 129 -19.13 3.95 -0.91
C ARG A 129 -18.55 3.28 0.33
N GLY A 130 -17.54 3.89 0.93
CA GLY A 130 -16.89 3.38 2.13
C GLY A 130 -15.99 2.16 1.90
N ILE A 131 -15.56 1.87 0.67
CA ILE A 131 -14.64 0.79 0.32
C ILE A 131 -13.27 1.38 0.01
N TRP A 132 -12.23 0.91 0.71
CA TRP A 132 -10.87 1.43 0.67
C TRP A 132 -9.87 0.32 0.38
N PRO A 133 -9.63 -0.01 -0.88
CA PRO A 133 -8.54 -0.90 -1.27
C PRO A 133 -7.20 -0.15 -1.23
N ALA A 134 -6.14 -0.83 -0.77
CA ALA A 134 -4.80 -0.29 -0.73
C ALA A 134 -3.73 -1.35 -1.04
N LEU A 135 -2.70 -0.91 -1.77
CA LEU A 135 -1.46 -1.61 -2.10
C LEU A 135 -0.33 -0.69 -1.63
N TRP A 136 0.36 -1.03 -0.57
CA TRP A 136 1.21 -0.11 0.14
C TRP A 136 2.37 -0.78 0.86
N MET A 137 3.20 -0.03 1.53
CA MET A 137 4.43 -0.51 2.13
C MET A 137 4.71 0.19 3.45
N LEU A 138 5.20 -0.59 4.41
CA LEU A 138 5.71 -0.08 5.69
C LEU A 138 7.18 -0.49 5.88
N PRO A 139 7.95 0.28 6.67
CA PRO A 139 9.33 -0.07 6.98
C PRO A 139 9.39 -1.44 7.64
N GLN A 140 10.40 -2.26 7.27
CA GLN A 140 10.66 -3.53 7.92
C GLN A 140 11.10 -3.30 9.37
N GLU A 141 11.92 -2.28 9.58
CA GLU A 141 12.39 -1.83 10.89
C GLU A 141 12.07 -0.34 11.08
N GLU A 142 11.66 0.04 12.27
CA GLU A 142 11.35 1.44 12.61
C GLU A 142 12.62 2.23 12.99
N LYS A 143 13.64 2.20 12.13
CA LYS A 143 14.97 2.78 12.39
C LYS A 143 14.95 4.26 12.73
N HIS A 144 14.06 5.01 12.09
CA HIS A 144 13.90 6.45 12.34
C HIS A 144 12.84 6.75 13.41
N GLY A 145 12.26 5.70 14.02
CA GLY A 145 11.20 5.77 15.04
C GLY A 145 9.85 5.26 14.54
N ALA A 146 8.90 5.16 15.46
CA ALA A 146 7.55 4.69 15.17
C ALA A 146 6.86 5.56 14.10
N TRP A 147 5.86 4.97 13.44
CA TRP A 147 5.09 5.67 12.41
C TRP A 147 4.69 7.10 12.84
N PRO A 148 4.83 8.10 11.97
CA PRO A 148 5.32 8.06 10.59
C PRO A 148 6.80 8.46 10.42
N LEU A 149 7.60 8.41 11.49
CA LEU A 149 9.00 8.81 11.48
C LEU A 149 9.85 7.95 10.53
N SER A 150 9.53 6.66 10.43
CA SER A 150 10.17 5.71 9.50
C SER A 150 9.45 5.61 8.15
N GLY A 151 8.44 6.45 7.91
CA GLY A 151 7.75 6.57 6.62
C GLY A 151 6.67 5.52 6.38
N GLU A 152 5.90 5.78 5.31
CA GLU A 152 4.94 4.88 4.67
C GLU A 152 4.87 5.25 3.20
N ILE A 153 4.78 4.25 2.33
CA ILE A 153 4.70 4.42 0.88
C ILE A 153 3.44 3.73 0.38
N ASP A 154 2.49 4.51 -0.14
CA ASP A 154 1.30 3.99 -0.77
C ASP A 154 1.51 3.95 -2.28
N VAL A 155 1.65 2.72 -2.80
CA VAL A 155 1.77 2.50 -4.25
C VAL A 155 0.43 2.82 -4.92
N MET A 156 -0.67 2.45 -4.27
CA MET A 156 -2.02 2.75 -4.72
C MET A 156 -3.00 2.72 -3.55
N GLU A 157 -3.78 3.80 -3.43
CA GLU A 157 -4.99 3.85 -2.62
C GLU A 157 -6.18 4.28 -3.50
N ALA A 158 -7.36 3.76 -3.22
CA ALA A 158 -8.57 4.20 -3.90
C ALA A 158 -9.74 4.42 -2.94
N ARG A 159 -10.60 5.37 -3.30
CA ARG A 159 -11.94 5.52 -2.74
C ARG A 159 -12.92 4.82 -3.65
N GLY A 160 -13.54 3.74 -3.20
CA GLY A 160 -14.44 2.94 -4.05
C GLY A 160 -15.62 3.72 -4.64
N GLN A 161 -16.02 4.84 -4.03
CA GLN A 161 -17.02 5.76 -4.56
C GLN A 161 -16.47 6.70 -5.65
N GLU A 162 -15.16 6.76 -5.86
CA GLU A 162 -14.49 7.55 -6.90
C GLU A 162 -13.75 6.63 -7.88
N PRO A 163 -14.44 5.72 -8.61
CA PRO A 163 -13.78 4.65 -9.34
C PRO A 163 -12.90 5.12 -10.50
N GLY A 164 -12.99 6.38 -10.88
CA GLY A 164 -12.15 6.99 -11.92
C GLY A 164 -10.80 7.49 -11.42
N LYS A 165 -10.40 7.21 -10.16
CA LYS A 165 -9.20 7.80 -9.55
C LYS A 165 -8.46 6.84 -8.63
N VAL A 166 -7.14 6.99 -8.58
CA VAL A 166 -6.27 6.41 -7.54
C VAL A 166 -5.24 7.42 -7.06
N LEU A 167 -4.67 7.18 -5.89
CA LEU A 167 -3.66 8.03 -5.29
C LEU A 167 -2.38 7.22 -5.03
N GLY A 168 -1.23 7.88 -5.22
CA GLY A 168 0.05 7.47 -4.65
C GLY A 168 0.43 8.46 -3.56
N THR A 169 0.87 7.98 -2.40
CA THR A 169 1.09 8.83 -1.22
C THR A 169 2.39 8.45 -0.52
N LEU A 170 3.06 9.44 0.08
CA LEU A 170 4.11 9.25 1.07
C LEU A 170 3.66 9.87 2.39
N HIS A 171 3.74 9.11 3.49
CA HIS A 171 3.59 9.66 4.84
C HIS A 171 4.95 9.74 5.51
N TYR A 172 5.27 10.91 6.09
CA TYR A 172 6.59 11.17 6.68
C TYR A 172 6.54 12.34 7.66
N GLY A 173 7.67 12.71 8.22
CA GLY A 173 7.82 13.95 8.96
C GLY A 173 8.14 13.77 10.42
N ALA A 174 7.39 14.42 11.30
CA ALA A 174 7.51 14.31 12.75
C ALA A 174 6.54 13.27 13.32
N LYS A 175 6.72 12.93 14.59
CA LYS A 175 5.78 12.08 15.35
C LYS A 175 4.36 12.64 15.27
N TRP A 176 3.39 11.77 15.10
CA TRP A 176 1.97 12.16 15.07
C TRP A 176 1.57 12.99 16.30
N PRO A 177 0.79 14.07 16.17
CA PRO A 177 0.12 14.57 14.96
C PRO A 177 0.95 15.59 14.14
N GLY A 178 2.26 15.71 14.38
CA GLY A 178 3.15 16.64 13.67
C GLY A 178 3.67 16.16 12.31
N ASN A 179 3.16 15.04 11.84
CA ASN A 179 3.50 14.45 10.55
C ASN A 179 2.90 15.22 9.37
N THR A 180 3.35 14.86 8.18
CA THR A 180 2.85 15.37 6.91
C THR A 180 2.77 14.23 5.88
N HIS A 181 2.21 14.52 4.72
CA HIS A 181 2.15 13.60 3.60
C HIS A 181 2.28 14.36 2.27
N ALA A 182 2.63 13.63 1.23
CA ALA A 182 2.60 14.11 -0.14
C ALA A 182 1.80 13.11 -0.97
N SER A 183 0.65 13.53 -1.50
CA SER A 183 -0.24 12.69 -2.30
C SER A 183 -0.38 13.24 -3.72
N ARG A 184 -0.53 12.34 -4.69
CA ARG A 184 -0.78 12.65 -6.10
C ARG A 184 -1.85 11.73 -6.64
N GLU A 185 -2.70 12.28 -7.49
CA GLU A 185 -3.85 11.59 -8.05
C GLU A 185 -3.59 11.22 -9.51
N PHE A 186 -3.94 9.98 -9.88
CA PHE A 186 -4.12 9.56 -11.25
C PHE A 186 -5.62 9.54 -11.57
N VAL A 187 -6.01 10.15 -12.68
CA VAL A 187 -7.38 10.12 -13.18
C VAL A 187 -7.42 9.22 -14.42
N PHE A 188 -8.26 8.20 -14.36
CA PHE A 188 -8.43 7.28 -15.49
C PHE A 188 -9.08 7.99 -16.69
N PRO A 189 -8.68 7.62 -17.91
CA PRO A 189 -9.39 8.07 -19.11
C PRO A 189 -10.88 7.72 -19.05
N LYS A 190 -11.70 8.49 -19.78
CA LYS A 190 -13.14 8.23 -19.86
C LYS A 190 -13.44 6.80 -20.31
N GLY A 191 -14.25 6.11 -19.52
CA GLY A 191 -14.67 4.73 -19.78
C GLY A 191 -13.77 3.68 -19.11
N GLN A 192 -12.67 4.08 -18.47
CA GLN A 192 -11.84 3.20 -17.64
C GLN A 192 -12.04 3.50 -16.15
N SER A 193 -11.79 2.52 -15.31
CA SER A 193 -11.93 2.66 -13.86
C SER A 193 -11.15 1.58 -13.11
N ILE A 194 -11.02 1.76 -11.81
CA ILE A 194 -10.42 0.76 -10.91
C ILE A 194 -11.11 -0.61 -10.95
N ALA A 195 -12.32 -0.72 -11.53
CA ALA A 195 -13.05 -1.98 -11.65
C ALA A 195 -12.52 -2.90 -12.77
N GLU A 196 -11.45 -2.52 -13.44
CA GLU A 196 -10.71 -3.30 -14.42
C GLU A 196 -9.34 -3.65 -13.86
N PHE A 197 -8.65 -4.61 -14.48
CA PHE A 197 -7.26 -4.89 -14.10
C PHE A 197 -6.33 -3.82 -14.65
N HIS A 198 -5.57 -3.21 -13.75
CA HIS A 198 -4.50 -2.26 -14.05
C HIS A 198 -3.21 -2.67 -13.37
N VAL A 199 -2.08 -2.22 -13.90
CA VAL A 199 -0.77 -2.34 -13.27
C VAL A 199 -0.49 -1.05 -12.51
N TYR A 200 -0.55 -1.11 -11.18
CA TYR A 200 -0.15 -0.04 -10.28
C TYR A 200 1.32 -0.24 -9.94
N ALA A 201 2.16 0.72 -10.25
CA ALA A 201 3.59 0.57 -10.03
C ALA A 201 4.23 1.80 -9.42
N MET A 202 5.32 1.55 -8.72
CA MET A 202 6.18 2.56 -8.15
C MET A 202 7.64 2.20 -8.43
N GLU A 203 8.42 3.19 -8.85
CA GLU A 203 9.87 3.11 -8.92
C GLU A 203 10.47 3.96 -7.81
N TRP A 204 11.29 3.34 -6.99
CA TRP A 204 11.90 3.97 -5.82
C TRP A 204 13.41 3.89 -5.92
N GLU A 205 14.04 5.04 -6.08
CA GLU A 205 15.49 5.23 -6.09
C GLU A 205 15.93 6.14 -4.93
N PRO A 206 17.22 6.15 -4.55
CA PRO A 206 17.70 7.06 -3.52
C PRO A 206 17.33 8.52 -3.84
N GLY A 207 16.46 9.12 -3.04
CA GLY A 207 16.02 10.50 -3.19
C GLY A 207 14.93 10.77 -4.22
N GLU A 208 14.34 9.75 -4.85
CA GLU A 208 13.23 9.93 -5.79
C GLU A 208 12.28 8.73 -5.79
N ILE A 209 10.99 9.00 -5.83
CA ILE A 209 9.93 8.01 -6.00
C ILE A 209 9.00 8.47 -7.12
N ARG A 210 8.66 7.54 -8.05
CA ARG A 210 7.77 7.77 -9.19
C ARG A 210 6.64 6.76 -9.17
N TRP A 211 5.44 7.20 -9.49
CA TRP A 211 4.25 6.34 -9.60
C TRP A 211 3.73 6.27 -11.01
N SER A 212 3.26 5.11 -11.41
CA SER A 212 2.64 4.88 -12.71
C SER A 212 1.41 3.97 -12.62
N VAL A 213 0.51 4.14 -13.58
CA VAL A 213 -0.60 3.23 -13.87
C VAL A 213 -0.46 2.79 -15.31
N ASP A 214 -0.44 1.46 -15.56
CA ASP A 214 -0.26 0.85 -16.87
C ASP A 214 0.96 1.40 -17.63
N GLY A 215 2.07 1.60 -16.92
CA GLY A 215 3.32 2.14 -17.44
C GLY A 215 3.32 3.66 -17.69
N LYS A 216 2.19 4.34 -17.46
CA LYS A 216 2.11 5.81 -17.58
C LYS A 216 2.47 6.45 -16.24
N GLU A 217 3.64 7.10 -16.16
CA GLU A 217 4.01 7.91 -14.99
C GLU A 217 3.02 9.07 -14.83
N TYR A 218 2.51 9.23 -13.61
CA TYR A 218 1.61 10.34 -13.28
C TYR A 218 2.12 11.22 -12.14
N ALA A 219 3.09 10.71 -11.38
CA ALA A 219 3.60 11.41 -10.23
C ALA A 219 5.08 11.12 -10.00
N LYS A 220 5.77 12.16 -9.52
CA LYS A 220 7.15 12.08 -9.05
C LYS A 220 7.29 12.89 -7.76
N GLN A 221 7.99 12.32 -6.77
CA GLN A 221 8.32 12.98 -5.52
C GLN A 221 9.81 12.81 -5.22
N SER A 222 10.47 13.94 -4.90
CA SER A 222 11.88 14.01 -4.52
C SER A 222 12.09 14.94 -3.33
N PHE A 223 11.02 15.27 -2.60
CA PHE A 223 11.06 16.08 -1.40
C PHE A 223 10.32 15.41 -0.25
N TRP A 224 11.03 15.16 0.83
CA TRP A 224 10.51 14.69 2.12
C TRP A 224 11.54 14.97 3.22
N TRP A 225 11.18 14.68 4.45
CA TRP A 225 12.05 14.79 5.61
C TRP A 225 11.55 13.88 6.74
N SER A 226 12.42 13.52 7.66
CA SER A 226 12.04 12.86 8.91
C SER A 226 12.70 13.59 10.08
N ALA A 227 11.95 13.78 11.16
CA ALA A 227 12.49 14.24 12.42
C ALA A 227 13.43 13.21 13.06
N GLY A 228 13.27 11.92 12.71
CA GLY A 228 13.97 10.84 13.39
C GLY A 228 13.66 10.83 14.89
N THR A 229 14.48 10.09 15.65
CA THR A 229 14.34 10.00 17.12
C THR A 229 15.21 10.98 17.91
N ALA A 230 16.14 11.67 17.25
CA ALA A 230 17.17 12.50 17.90
C ALA A 230 16.61 13.55 18.89
N HIS A 231 15.45 14.13 18.57
CA HIS A 231 14.77 15.09 19.44
C HIS A 231 13.38 14.60 19.87
N GLY A 232 13.25 13.28 20.12
CA GLY A 232 11.99 12.65 20.52
C GLY A 232 10.93 12.66 19.44
N GLY A 233 11.32 12.74 18.17
CA GLY A 233 10.41 12.77 17.02
C GLY A 233 9.61 14.06 16.86
N LYS A 234 9.95 15.11 17.59
CA LYS A 234 9.28 16.42 17.49
C LYS A 234 9.59 17.10 16.15
N ARG A 235 8.74 18.02 15.75
CA ARG A 235 8.96 18.84 14.54
C ARG A 235 10.28 19.57 14.65
N PRO A 236 11.22 19.40 13.70
CA PRO A 236 12.53 20.05 13.73
C PRO A 236 12.42 21.57 13.60
N ALA A 237 13.26 22.29 14.33
CA ALA A 237 13.41 23.74 14.20
C ALA A 237 14.58 24.12 13.28
N ARG A 238 15.48 23.18 12.97
CA ARG A 238 16.68 23.36 12.13
C ARG A 238 16.97 22.07 11.37
N GLU A 239 17.71 22.18 10.28
CA GLU A 239 18.06 21.02 9.42
C GLU A 239 18.87 19.95 10.16
N VAL A 240 19.77 20.35 11.03
CA VAL A 240 20.61 19.43 11.84
C VAL A 240 19.80 18.57 12.81
N GLU A 241 18.54 18.88 13.04
CA GLU A 241 17.61 18.11 13.88
C GLU A 241 16.81 17.08 13.06
N MET A 242 16.98 17.05 11.75
CA MET A 242 16.36 16.04 10.88
C MET A 242 17.26 14.83 10.73
N ALA A 243 16.66 13.68 10.45
CA ALA A 243 17.39 12.53 9.94
C ALA A 243 18.04 12.88 8.60
N ALA A 244 19.20 12.25 8.33
CA ALA A 244 19.96 12.52 7.12
C ALA A 244 19.16 12.14 5.86
N TRP A 245 19.26 12.96 4.81
CA TRP A 245 18.67 12.65 3.52
C TRP A 245 19.28 11.36 2.92
N PRO A 246 18.50 10.44 2.34
CA PRO A 246 17.07 10.55 2.02
C PRO A 246 16.11 9.88 3.03
N ALA A 247 16.43 9.87 4.33
CA ALA A 247 15.49 9.37 5.35
C ALA A 247 14.11 10.06 5.25
N PRO A 248 12.99 9.33 5.51
CA PRO A 248 12.91 7.98 6.04
C PRO A 248 12.88 6.89 4.95
N PHE A 249 12.95 7.25 3.67
CA PHE A 249 12.86 6.31 2.56
C PHE A 249 14.27 5.83 2.13
N ASP A 250 15.03 5.30 3.09
CA ASP A 250 16.40 4.81 2.93
C ASP A 250 16.62 3.43 3.59
N GLU A 251 15.54 2.80 4.04
CA GLU A 251 15.52 1.47 4.64
C GLU A 251 14.66 0.50 3.86
N SER A 252 14.68 -0.79 4.21
CA SER A 252 13.84 -1.79 3.54
C SER A 252 12.38 -1.69 3.99
N PHE A 253 11.46 -1.81 3.05
CA PHE A 253 10.02 -1.82 3.28
C PHE A 253 9.42 -3.16 2.90
N HIS A 254 8.44 -3.63 3.69
CA HIS A 254 7.63 -4.81 3.42
C HIS A 254 6.30 -4.41 2.78
N LEU A 255 5.71 -5.31 1.99
CA LEU A 255 4.48 -5.07 1.25
C LEU A 255 3.25 -5.30 2.12
N VAL A 256 2.19 -4.53 1.87
CA VAL A 256 0.89 -4.67 2.52
C VAL A 256 -0.23 -4.57 1.48
N ILE A 257 -1.23 -5.44 1.59
CA ILE A 257 -2.40 -5.51 0.71
C ILE A 257 -3.65 -5.64 1.58
N ASN A 258 -4.62 -4.73 1.44
CA ASN A 258 -5.88 -4.85 2.17
C ASN A 258 -7.06 -4.20 1.47
N VAL A 259 -8.25 -4.54 1.92
CA VAL A 259 -9.48 -3.77 1.69
C VAL A 259 -10.00 -3.31 3.05
N ALA A 260 -9.92 -2.02 3.33
CA ALA A 260 -10.54 -1.43 4.52
C ALA A 260 -12.01 -1.04 4.24
N VAL A 261 -12.79 -0.87 5.30
CA VAL A 261 -14.19 -0.47 5.23
C VAL A 261 -14.42 0.74 6.12
N GLY A 262 -14.94 1.81 5.53
CA GLY A 262 -15.21 3.05 6.24
C GLY A 262 -13.97 3.85 6.60
N GLY A 263 -14.11 4.74 7.55
CA GLY A 263 -13.02 5.56 8.07
C GLY A 263 -13.01 7.00 7.56
N LYS A 264 -12.12 7.79 8.15
CA LYS A 264 -12.03 9.24 7.94
C LYS A 264 -11.64 9.64 6.52
N PHE A 265 -10.92 8.77 5.80
CA PHE A 265 -10.42 9.04 4.45
C PHE A 265 -11.53 9.16 3.40
N LEU A 266 -12.61 8.38 3.53
CA LEU A 266 -13.64 8.26 2.50
C LEU A 266 -15.07 8.20 3.04
N GLY A 267 -15.24 8.13 4.36
CA GLY A 267 -16.53 7.96 5.00
C GLY A 267 -17.02 6.50 5.02
N ASN A 268 -18.14 6.28 5.64
CA ASN A 268 -18.67 4.94 5.88
C ASN A 268 -19.52 4.43 4.71
N PRO A 269 -19.66 3.09 4.55
CA PRO A 269 -20.65 2.49 3.67
C PRO A 269 -22.09 2.98 3.98
N ASP A 270 -22.93 2.98 2.97
CA ASP A 270 -24.35 3.27 3.11
C ASP A 270 -25.23 2.16 2.47
N ALA A 271 -26.51 2.41 2.33
CA ALA A 271 -27.43 1.44 1.76
C ALA A 271 -27.17 1.08 0.27
N THR A 272 -26.33 1.86 -0.42
CA THR A 272 -25.97 1.60 -1.83
C THR A 272 -24.79 0.63 -1.94
N THR A 273 -23.98 0.50 -0.87
CA THR A 273 -22.81 -0.39 -0.86
C THR A 273 -23.24 -1.84 -0.78
N ARG A 274 -22.86 -2.63 -1.76
CA ARG A 274 -23.17 -4.07 -1.84
C ARG A 274 -21.99 -4.87 -1.31
N PHE A 275 -22.25 -5.80 -0.39
CA PHE A 275 -21.28 -6.76 0.12
C PHE A 275 -21.65 -8.19 -0.30
N PRO A 276 -20.69 -9.10 -0.44
CA PRO A 276 -19.25 -8.88 -0.28
C PRO A 276 -18.67 -8.04 -1.42
N VAL A 277 -17.59 -7.30 -1.13
CA VAL A 277 -16.75 -6.63 -2.14
C VAL A 277 -15.38 -7.27 -2.17
N GLU A 278 -14.73 -7.22 -3.31
CA GLU A 278 -13.51 -8.01 -3.53
C GLU A 278 -12.49 -7.28 -4.39
N MET A 279 -11.25 -7.24 -3.90
CA MET A 279 -10.07 -6.89 -4.69
C MET A 279 -9.44 -8.18 -5.22
N LEU A 280 -9.11 -8.20 -6.50
CA LEU A 280 -8.36 -9.27 -7.16
C LEU A 280 -6.95 -8.79 -7.43
N VAL A 281 -5.94 -9.54 -7.00
CA VAL A 281 -4.53 -9.27 -7.32
C VAL A 281 -4.00 -10.42 -8.15
N ASP A 282 -3.71 -10.14 -9.43
CA ASP A 282 -3.21 -11.11 -10.41
C ASP A 282 -1.75 -11.46 -10.15
N TYR A 283 -0.93 -10.44 -9.89
CA TYR A 283 0.44 -10.64 -9.45
C TYR A 283 0.96 -9.48 -8.60
N VAL A 284 2.02 -9.79 -7.85
CA VAL A 284 2.93 -8.80 -7.26
C VAL A 284 4.34 -9.13 -7.71
N ARG A 285 5.05 -8.16 -8.27
CA ARG A 285 6.42 -8.31 -8.76
C ARG A 285 7.30 -7.20 -8.24
N VAL A 286 8.49 -7.56 -7.77
CA VAL A 286 9.48 -6.60 -7.28
C VAL A 286 10.79 -6.81 -8.02
N TYR A 287 11.39 -5.70 -8.40
CA TYR A 287 12.59 -5.69 -9.22
C TYR A 287 13.66 -4.82 -8.58
N GLU A 288 14.92 -5.13 -8.86
CA GLU A 288 16.04 -4.27 -8.57
C GLU A 288 16.63 -3.67 -9.87
N LYS A 289 17.28 -2.53 -9.74
CA LYS A 289 17.91 -1.87 -10.89
C LYS A 289 19.20 -2.59 -11.29
N ILE A 290 19.32 -2.95 -12.56
CA ILE A 290 20.54 -3.55 -13.11
C ILE A 290 21.64 -2.48 -13.06
N GLY A 291 22.82 -2.85 -12.46
CA GLY A 291 23.91 -1.90 -12.21
C GLY A 291 23.78 -1.13 -10.89
N GLY A 292 22.70 -1.36 -10.13
CA GLY A 292 22.52 -0.79 -8.80
C GLY A 292 22.07 0.66 -8.80
N TYR A 293 22.15 1.28 -7.63
CA TYR A 293 21.72 2.65 -7.39
C TYR A 293 22.93 3.54 -7.09
N GLY A 294 22.97 4.71 -7.70
CA GLY A 294 23.97 5.72 -7.39
C GLY A 294 23.74 6.38 -6.01
N GLN A 295 24.41 7.50 -5.78
CA GLN A 295 24.15 8.33 -4.61
C GLN A 295 22.73 8.90 -4.65
N ALA A 296 22.20 9.26 -3.47
CA ALA A 296 20.89 9.89 -3.39
C ALA A 296 20.84 11.15 -4.25
N LYS A 297 19.80 11.27 -5.07
CA LYS A 297 19.51 12.49 -5.81
C LYS A 297 19.35 13.65 -4.81
N PRO A 298 19.72 14.88 -5.17
CA PRO A 298 19.51 16.05 -4.30
C PRO A 298 18.04 16.15 -3.90
N ARG A 299 17.81 16.62 -2.66
CA ARG A 299 16.46 16.90 -2.20
C ARG A 299 15.81 17.93 -3.12
N GLY A 300 14.63 17.61 -3.62
CA GLY A 300 13.84 18.51 -4.44
C GLY A 300 13.31 19.72 -3.67
N THR A 301 12.55 20.55 -4.34
CA THR A 301 11.94 21.74 -3.74
C THR A 301 10.69 21.38 -2.95
N GLY A 302 10.52 21.96 -1.76
CA GLY A 302 9.38 21.76 -0.89
C GLY A 302 9.53 22.58 0.39
N GLU A 303 8.53 22.53 1.25
CA GLU A 303 8.52 23.31 2.48
C GLU A 303 9.10 22.49 3.64
N LEU A 304 10.28 22.88 4.11
CA LEU A 304 10.90 22.29 5.30
C LEU A 304 10.11 22.66 6.57
N PRO A 305 10.16 21.84 7.62
CA PRO A 305 9.34 22.03 8.83
C PRO A 305 9.60 23.36 9.55
N PHE A 306 10.73 23.99 9.32
CA PHE A 306 11.14 25.25 9.94
C PHE A 306 11.06 26.47 9.00
N SER A 307 10.55 26.29 7.77
CA SER A 307 10.47 27.39 6.78
C SER A 307 9.35 28.41 7.05
N LYS A 308 8.42 28.09 7.97
CA LYS A 308 7.36 29.03 8.43
C LYS A 308 7.74 29.59 9.78
N ARG A 309 8.29 30.78 9.79
CA ARG A 309 8.24 31.73 10.89
C ARG A 309 7.76 33.09 10.40
#